data_7c50837bf67009add162cd1b1bd8ad83
#
_entry.id   7c50837bf67009add162cd1b1bd8ad83
#
_cell.length_a   1.000
_cell.length_b   1.000
_cell.length_c   1.000
_cell.angle_alpha   90.00
_cell.angle_beta   90.00
_cell.angle_gamma   90.00
#
_symmetry.space_group_name_H-M   'P 1'
#
loop_
_entity.id
_entity.type
_entity.pdbx_description
1 polymer ?
#
loop_
_entity_poly.entity_id
_entity_poly.type
_entity_poly.pdbx_seq_one_letter_code
_entity_poly.pdbx_strand_id
1 'polypeptide(L)'
;GCGHWGPNHLRVFNELDRSSVLWCADLNASRLAKVQSRFPGLRTTTDYRSLLADDAVEAVVIATPTATHAAIAREALQAGKHVLVEKPLCTTSVEAQELALLAGAVGRVLMVGHVFLFNGGIIKLRELVVAGQLGRIHYLDAVRTNLGPVRGDVNALYDLGTHDLSIFNYLLGSTPTAVSAQGSCISQGAIEDVCFATVQYPDGTLAHLHVSWLNPRKVRTLTVVGSLKMAHWDDVDPQDTLRIYDKGLDEPPYYNSFGEFQCLLRSADVHLPAIRRMEPLLKQAETFVGWVLDGSPEGADAMDGWIVVRTLEAAIQSMRNGGAMTPIRVDTPAKVRTAAVPLITGQRLPSESPSGL
;
A
#
# COMPACT_ATOMS: atom_id res chain seq x y z
N GLY A 1 -3.82 1.00 -20.04
CA GLY A 1 -3.13 -0.28 -20.24
C GLY A 1 -4.03 -1.46 -19.94
N CYS A 2 -4.04 -2.46 -20.83
CA CYS A 2 -4.85 -3.68 -20.72
C CYS A 2 -3.98 -4.93 -20.49
N GLY A 3 -2.89 -4.76 -19.74
CA GLY A 3 -2.05 -5.86 -19.29
C GLY A 3 -2.73 -6.72 -18.23
N HIS A 4 -2.00 -7.09 -17.18
CA HIS A 4 -2.52 -7.94 -16.10
C HIS A 4 -3.61 -7.26 -15.27
N TRP A 5 -3.39 -5.99 -14.87
CA TRP A 5 -4.29 -5.25 -13.97
C TRP A 5 -5.41 -4.50 -14.69
N GLY A 6 -5.19 -4.04 -15.92
CA GLY A 6 -6.19 -3.28 -16.67
C GLY A 6 -7.57 -3.91 -16.75
N PRO A 7 -7.71 -5.20 -17.15
CA PRO A 7 -9.01 -5.88 -17.17
C PRO A 7 -9.69 -5.99 -15.79
N ASN A 8 -8.91 -6.06 -14.70
CA ASN A 8 -9.46 -6.08 -13.35
C ASN A 8 -10.02 -4.69 -12.97
N HIS A 9 -9.29 -3.62 -13.30
CA HIS A 9 -9.80 -2.25 -13.12
C HIS A 9 -11.05 -2.00 -13.96
N LEU A 10 -11.07 -2.40 -15.23
CA LEU A 10 -12.26 -2.30 -16.08
C LEU A 10 -13.47 -2.96 -15.43
N ARG A 11 -13.30 -4.18 -14.88
CA ARG A 11 -14.38 -4.90 -14.19
C ARG A 11 -14.89 -4.11 -13.00
N VAL A 12 -14.03 -3.76 -12.04
CA VAL A 12 -14.49 -3.12 -10.80
C VAL A 12 -15.12 -1.75 -11.04
N PHE A 13 -14.54 -0.93 -11.95
CA PHE A 13 -15.16 0.36 -12.27
C PHE A 13 -16.49 0.23 -13.03
N ASN A 14 -16.67 -0.85 -13.80
CA ASN A 14 -17.96 -1.12 -14.49
C ASN A 14 -19.02 -1.71 -13.55
N GLU A 15 -18.62 -2.24 -12.39
CA GLU A 15 -19.51 -2.73 -11.34
C GLU A 15 -20.05 -1.62 -10.44
N LEU A 16 -19.41 -0.43 -10.44
CA LEU A 16 -19.79 0.70 -9.60
C LEU A 16 -20.91 1.54 -10.22
N ASP A 17 -22.01 1.75 -9.50
CA ASP A 17 -23.15 2.58 -9.95
C ASP A 17 -22.76 4.05 -10.20
N ARG A 18 -21.69 4.54 -9.55
CA ARG A 18 -21.24 5.93 -9.61
C ARG A 18 -20.13 6.17 -10.63
N SER A 19 -19.79 5.18 -11.46
CA SER A 19 -18.77 5.31 -12.50
C SER A 19 -19.24 4.72 -13.82
N SER A 20 -18.71 5.25 -14.91
CA SER A 20 -18.95 4.75 -16.26
C SER A 20 -17.63 4.67 -17.01
N VAL A 21 -17.28 3.48 -17.48
CA VAL A 21 -16.03 3.28 -18.23
C VAL A 21 -16.27 3.59 -19.71
N LEU A 22 -15.68 4.66 -20.21
CA LEU A 22 -15.89 5.14 -21.60
C LEU A 22 -14.82 4.62 -22.57
N TRP A 23 -13.56 4.53 -22.12
CA TRP A 23 -12.41 4.24 -22.96
C TRP A 23 -11.49 3.18 -22.37
N CYS A 24 -10.83 2.46 -23.26
CA CYS A 24 -9.67 1.64 -22.92
C CYS A 24 -8.53 1.91 -23.93
N ALA A 25 -7.32 2.15 -23.43
CA ALA A 25 -6.14 2.38 -24.26
C ALA A 25 -5.04 1.33 -23.95
N ASP A 26 -4.46 0.74 -24.99
CA ASP A 26 -3.27 -0.12 -24.91
C ASP A 26 -2.54 -0.11 -26.26
N LEU A 27 -1.22 -0.08 -26.26
CA LEU A 27 -0.43 -0.14 -27.51
C LEU A 27 -0.66 -1.44 -28.29
N ASN A 28 -1.11 -2.50 -27.61
CA ASN A 28 -1.36 -3.79 -28.19
C ASN A 28 -2.82 -3.96 -28.63
N ALA A 29 -3.07 -3.84 -29.94
CA ALA A 29 -4.41 -3.96 -30.51
C ALA A 29 -5.10 -5.31 -30.22
N SER A 30 -4.34 -6.40 -30.05
CA SER A 30 -4.94 -7.71 -29.71
C SER A 30 -5.48 -7.77 -28.30
N ARG A 31 -4.89 -7.03 -27.35
CA ARG A 31 -5.43 -6.86 -26.00
C ARG A 31 -6.71 -6.03 -26.03
N LEU A 32 -6.73 -4.97 -26.83
CA LEU A 32 -7.93 -4.13 -27.01
C LEU A 32 -9.09 -4.94 -27.58
N ALA A 33 -8.86 -5.77 -28.58
CA ALA A 33 -9.88 -6.65 -29.16
C ALA A 33 -10.47 -7.61 -28.12
N LYS A 34 -9.64 -8.19 -27.24
CA LYS A 34 -10.13 -9.04 -26.13
C LYS A 34 -10.95 -8.26 -25.10
N VAL A 35 -10.56 -7.04 -24.79
CA VAL A 35 -11.32 -6.17 -23.88
C VAL A 35 -12.66 -5.80 -24.53
N GLN A 36 -12.66 -5.38 -25.78
CA GLN A 36 -13.86 -4.99 -26.50
C GLN A 36 -14.87 -6.14 -26.65
N SER A 37 -14.41 -7.39 -26.85
CA SER A 37 -15.30 -8.56 -26.89
C SER A 37 -16.02 -8.80 -25.56
N ARG A 38 -15.39 -8.44 -24.43
CA ARG A 38 -15.98 -8.59 -23.10
C ARG A 38 -16.84 -7.37 -22.70
N PHE A 39 -16.50 -6.19 -23.22
CA PHE A 39 -17.19 -4.91 -22.95
C PHE A 39 -17.53 -4.22 -24.28
N PRO A 40 -18.61 -4.62 -24.99
CA PRO A 40 -18.90 -4.20 -26.37
C PRO A 40 -19.13 -2.69 -26.55
N GLY A 41 -19.59 -2.01 -25.48
CA GLY A 41 -19.84 -0.56 -25.51
C GLY A 41 -18.58 0.31 -25.29
N LEU A 42 -17.44 -0.32 -24.98
CA LEU A 42 -16.21 0.41 -24.64
C LEU A 42 -15.49 0.91 -25.90
N ARG A 43 -15.16 2.20 -25.95
CA ARG A 43 -14.28 2.75 -26.98
C ARG A 43 -12.83 2.31 -26.73
N THR A 44 -12.11 1.94 -27.77
CA THR A 44 -10.72 1.48 -27.68
C THR A 44 -9.80 2.31 -28.54
N THR A 45 -8.55 2.52 -28.10
CA THR A 45 -7.53 3.26 -28.85
C THR A 45 -6.14 2.74 -28.56
N THR A 46 -5.22 2.88 -29.50
CA THR A 46 -3.78 2.64 -29.27
C THR A 46 -3.03 3.90 -28.83
N ASP A 47 -3.66 5.07 -28.88
CA ASP A 47 -3.11 6.33 -28.39
C ASP A 47 -3.96 6.86 -27.23
N TYR A 48 -3.42 6.80 -26.00
CA TYR A 48 -4.12 7.28 -24.80
C TYR A 48 -4.43 8.79 -24.83
N ARG A 49 -3.75 9.59 -25.65
CA ARG A 49 -4.02 11.03 -25.77
C ARG A 49 -5.42 11.30 -26.33
N SER A 50 -5.93 10.37 -27.13
CA SER A 50 -7.31 10.47 -27.65
C SER A 50 -8.36 10.48 -26.53
N LEU A 51 -8.14 9.69 -25.45
CA LEU A 51 -9.06 9.71 -24.31
C LEU A 51 -8.84 10.93 -23.40
N LEU A 52 -7.62 11.48 -23.34
CA LEU A 52 -7.36 12.69 -22.56
C LEU A 52 -8.02 13.92 -23.20
N ALA A 53 -8.18 13.94 -24.51
CA ALA A 53 -8.84 15.00 -25.28
C ALA A 53 -10.38 14.92 -25.22
N ASP A 54 -10.96 13.83 -24.69
CA ASP A 54 -12.41 13.68 -24.53
C ASP A 54 -12.89 14.35 -23.24
N ASP A 55 -13.68 15.40 -23.34
CA ASP A 55 -14.22 16.15 -22.20
C ASP A 55 -15.14 15.30 -21.32
N ALA A 56 -15.74 14.22 -21.85
CA ALA A 56 -16.56 13.29 -21.07
C ALA A 56 -15.73 12.40 -20.13
N VAL A 57 -14.40 12.35 -20.30
CA VAL A 57 -13.50 11.64 -19.40
C VAL A 57 -13.10 12.56 -18.25
N GLU A 58 -13.53 12.24 -17.04
CA GLU A 58 -13.20 13.00 -15.82
C GLU A 58 -11.97 12.43 -15.09
N ALA A 59 -11.77 11.08 -15.19
CA ALA A 59 -10.72 10.39 -14.49
C ALA A 59 -10.05 9.31 -15.36
N VAL A 60 -8.79 8.99 -15.05
CA VAL A 60 -7.99 7.99 -15.76
C VAL A 60 -7.37 6.99 -14.77
N VAL A 61 -7.44 5.70 -15.12
CA VAL A 61 -6.72 4.65 -14.41
C VAL A 61 -5.50 4.23 -15.23
N ILE A 62 -4.30 4.35 -14.64
CA ILE A 62 -3.04 4.02 -15.30
C ILE A 62 -2.55 2.67 -14.78
N ALA A 63 -2.59 1.63 -15.63
CA ALA A 63 -2.15 0.27 -15.33
C ALA A 63 -1.16 -0.23 -16.43
N THR A 64 -0.25 0.64 -16.82
CA THR A 64 0.81 0.42 -17.80
C THR A 64 2.10 -0.05 -17.10
N PRO A 65 3.21 -0.33 -17.80
CA PRO A 65 4.50 -0.57 -17.14
C PRO A 65 4.97 0.64 -16.33
N THR A 66 5.58 0.40 -15.16
CA THR A 66 5.96 1.43 -14.18
C THR A 66 6.74 2.60 -14.77
N ALA A 67 7.67 2.33 -15.71
CA ALA A 67 8.47 3.36 -16.37
C ALA A 67 7.66 4.40 -17.15
N THR A 68 6.39 4.11 -17.46
CA THR A 68 5.51 5.02 -18.21
C THR A 68 4.54 5.79 -17.32
N HIS A 69 4.44 5.44 -16.03
CA HIS A 69 3.47 6.03 -15.11
C HIS A 69 3.61 7.54 -15.00
N ALA A 70 4.84 8.04 -14.78
CA ALA A 70 5.09 9.46 -14.57
C ALA A 70 4.68 10.33 -15.76
N ALA A 71 5.04 9.91 -16.97
CA ALA A 71 4.71 10.66 -18.18
C ALA A 71 3.19 10.72 -18.42
N ILE A 72 2.51 9.56 -18.34
CA ILE A 72 1.06 9.48 -18.59
C ILE A 72 0.29 10.20 -17.48
N ALA A 73 0.68 10.06 -16.20
CA ALA A 73 0.03 10.75 -15.10
C ALA A 73 0.16 12.28 -15.22
N ARG A 74 1.35 12.76 -15.61
CA ARG A 74 1.59 14.21 -15.85
C ARG A 74 0.67 14.74 -16.96
N GLU A 75 0.62 14.07 -18.11
CA GLU A 75 -0.25 14.48 -19.22
C GLU A 75 -1.75 14.45 -18.82
N ALA A 76 -2.18 13.43 -18.07
CA ALA A 76 -3.54 13.33 -17.59
C ALA A 76 -3.92 14.45 -16.61
N LEU A 77 -3.04 14.75 -15.62
CA LEU A 77 -3.24 15.85 -14.68
C LEU A 77 -3.29 17.22 -15.40
N GLN A 78 -2.39 17.45 -16.36
CA GLN A 78 -2.36 18.66 -17.19
C GLN A 78 -3.61 18.80 -18.07
N ALA A 79 -4.19 17.68 -18.52
CA ALA A 79 -5.48 17.64 -19.21
C ALA A 79 -6.68 17.79 -18.26
N GLY A 80 -6.44 18.09 -16.97
CA GLY A 80 -7.48 18.30 -15.97
C GLY A 80 -8.19 17.02 -15.51
N LYS A 81 -7.61 15.84 -15.73
CA LYS A 81 -8.20 14.57 -15.32
C LYS A 81 -7.74 14.17 -13.92
N HIS A 82 -8.62 13.53 -13.14
CA HIS A 82 -8.23 12.82 -11.92
C HIS A 82 -7.51 11.53 -12.30
N VAL A 83 -6.57 11.07 -11.44
CA VAL A 83 -5.71 9.94 -11.78
C VAL A 83 -5.67 8.92 -10.65
N LEU A 84 -5.94 7.65 -10.97
CA LEU A 84 -5.55 6.49 -10.20
C LEU A 84 -4.41 5.80 -10.94
N VAL A 85 -3.24 5.68 -10.31
CA VAL A 85 -2.07 5.04 -10.93
C VAL A 85 -1.68 3.79 -10.15
N GLU A 86 -1.39 2.68 -10.88
CA GLU A 86 -0.89 1.46 -10.25
C GLU A 86 0.45 1.68 -9.54
N LYS A 87 0.67 0.87 -8.52
CA LYS A 87 1.93 0.87 -7.77
C LYS A 87 3.11 0.27 -8.58
N PRO A 88 4.34 0.74 -8.31
CA PRO A 88 4.68 1.96 -7.60
C PRO A 88 4.30 3.20 -8.42
N LEU A 89 4.14 4.35 -7.77
CA LEU A 89 3.72 5.61 -8.44
C LEU A 89 4.54 5.89 -9.70
N CYS A 90 5.86 5.76 -9.61
CA CYS A 90 6.81 5.88 -10.72
C CYS A 90 8.15 5.25 -10.33
N THR A 91 9.18 5.42 -11.16
CA THR A 91 10.51 4.82 -10.95
C THR A 91 11.45 5.68 -10.13
N THR A 92 11.23 6.99 -10.04
CA THR A 92 12.09 7.94 -9.30
C THR A 92 11.31 8.81 -8.33
N SER A 93 11.94 9.14 -7.19
CA SER A 93 11.32 10.00 -6.19
C SER A 93 11.17 11.45 -6.66
N VAL A 94 12.01 11.89 -7.58
CA VAL A 94 11.90 13.23 -8.19
C VAL A 94 10.62 13.34 -9.00
N GLU A 95 10.36 12.38 -9.89
CA GLU A 95 9.10 12.34 -10.66
C GLU A 95 7.88 12.21 -9.75
N ALA A 96 7.97 11.38 -8.68
CA ALA A 96 6.90 11.22 -7.72
C ALA A 96 6.54 12.54 -7.02
N GLN A 97 7.57 13.30 -6.60
CA GLN A 97 7.39 14.61 -5.98
C GLN A 97 6.77 15.62 -6.95
N GLU A 98 7.28 15.69 -8.18
CA GLU A 98 6.73 16.54 -9.22
C GLU A 98 5.23 16.28 -9.49
N LEU A 99 4.86 14.99 -9.55
CA LEU A 99 3.47 14.59 -9.75
C LEU A 99 2.59 14.99 -8.56
N ALA A 100 3.08 14.82 -7.32
CA ALA A 100 2.35 15.22 -6.13
C ALA A 100 2.11 16.74 -6.08
N LEU A 101 3.15 17.52 -6.41
CA LEU A 101 3.03 18.98 -6.51
C LEU A 101 2.09 19.41 -7.64
N LEU A 102 2.19 18.78 -8.80
CA LEU A 102 1.33 19.06 -9.95
C LEU A 102 -0.14 18.78 -9.63
N ALA A 103 -0.45 17.62 -9.04
CA ALA A 103 -1.82 17.26 -8.65
C ALA A 103 -2.44 18.29 -7.72
N GLY A 104 -1.67 18.75 -6.71
CA GLY A 104 -2.08 19.84 -5.83
C GLY A 104 -2.28 21.18 -6.55
N ALA A 105 -1.40 21.53 -7.49
CA ALA A 105 -1.47 22.79 -8.24
C ALA A 105 -2.67 22.85 -9.17
N VAL A 106 -3.03 21.74 -9.82
CA VAL A 106 -4.18 21.67 -10.73
C VAL A 106 -5.49 21.30 -10.03
N GLY A 107 -5.47 21.03 -8.72
CA GLY A 107 -6.65 20.65 -7.94
C GLY A 107 -7.27 19.32 -8.38
N ARG A 108 -6.45 18.34 -8.77
CA ARG A 108 -6.92 17.02 -9.19
C ARG A 108 -6.44 15.92 -8.24
N VAL A 109 -7.26 14.92 -8.07
CA VAL A 109 -6.92 13.73 -7.29
C VAL A 109 -5.83 12.96 -8.04
N LEU A 110 -4.75 12.63 -7.33
CA LEU A 110 -3.78 11.62 -7.74
C LEU A 110 -3.68 10.59 -6.62
N MET A 111 -4.31 9.44 -6.83
CA MET A 111 -4.32 8.31 -5.92
C MET A 111 -3.41 7.20 -6.42
N VAL A 112 -2.69 6.55 -5.51
CA VAL A 112 -1.79 5.43 -5.85
C VAL A 112 -2.46 4.10 -5.49
N GLY A 113 -2.34 3.12 -6.38
CA GLY A 113 -2.95 1.80 -6.28
C GLY A 113 -2.32 0.89 -5.23
N HIS A 114 -2.16 1.36 -4.00
CA HIS A 114 -1.72 0.55 -2.86
C HIS A 114 -2.87 -0.33 -2.35
N VAL A 115 -3.28 -1.29 -3.16
CA VAL A 115 -4.49 -2.10 -2.97
C VAL A 115 -4.57 -2.82 -1.62
N PHE A 116 -3.43 -3.17 -1.00
CA PHE A 116 -3.43 -3.83 0.31
C PHE A 116 -3.90 -2.94 1.46
N LEU A 117 -3.89 -1.62 1.31
CA LEU A 117 -4.49 -0.71 2.30
C LEU A 117 -6.01 -0.89 2.42
N PHE A 118 -6.63 -1.51 1.41
CA PHE A 118 -8.05 -1.85 1.37
C PHE A 118 -8.33 -3.33 1.73
N ASN A 119 -7.31 -4.09 2.13
CA ASN A 119 -7.48 -5.45 2.65
C ASN A 119 -8.14 -5.41 4.04
N GLY A 120 -9.21 -6.17 4.23
CA GLY A 120 -9.97 -6.14 5.48
C GLY A 120 -9.14 -6.46 6.74
N GLY A 121 -8.15 -7.35 6.62
CA GLY A 121 -7.22 -7.66 7.71
C GLY A 121 -6.30 -6.48 8.06
N ILE A 122 -5.78 -5.78 7.05
CA ILE A 122 -4.94 -4.59 7.25
C ILE A 122 -5.75 -3.42 7.82
N ILE A 123 -6.98 -3.20 7.33
CA ILE A 123 -7.89 -2.20 7.90
C ILE A 123 -8.14 -2.50 9.38
N LYS A 124 -8.49 -3.77 9.70
CA LYS A 124 -8.71 -4.18 11.09
C LYS A 124 -7.47 -4.01 11.96
N LEU A 125 -6.31 -4.35 11.44
CA LEU A 125 -5.04 -4.16 12.14
C LEU A 125 -4.77 -2.66 12.41
N ARG A 126 -5.04 -1.77 11.46
CA ARG A 126 -4.94 -0.32 11.64
C ARG A 126 -5.89 0.18 12.74
N GLU A 127 -7.14 -0.30 12.75
CA GLU A 127 -8.10 0.05 13.82
C GLU A 127 -7.55 -0.31 15.21
N LEU A 128 -6.95 -1.50 15.36
CA LEU A 128 -6.37 -1.96 16.62
C LEU A 128 -5.16 -1.13 17.04
N VAL A 129 -4.29 -0.77 16.09
CA VAL A 129 -3.11 0.09 16.34
C VAL A 129 -3.57 1.48 16.79
N VAL A 130 -4.48 2.11 16.05
CA VAL A 130 -4.98 3.47 16.36
C VAL A 130 -5.74 3.51 17.69
N ALA A 131 -6.51 2.45 17.98
CA ALA A 131 -7.19 2.32 19.27
C ALA A 131 -6.25 2.02 20.45
N GLY A 132 -4.93 1.90 20.20
CA GLY A 132 -3.93 1.60 21.23
C GLY A 132 -4.02 0.19 21.81
N GLN A 133 -4.78 -0.72 21.18
CA GLN A 133 -5.00 -2.07 21.73
C GLN A 133 -3.74 -2.95 21.72
N LEU A 134 -2.77 -2.65 20.85
CA LEU A 134 -1.47 -3.30 20.85
C LEU A 134 -0.46 -2.60 21.78
N GLY A 135 -0.80 -1.45 22.34
CA GLY A 135 0.13 -0.60 23.09
C GLY A 135 1.11 0.13 22.15
N ARG A 136 2.29 0.50 22.69
CA ARG A 136 3.39 1.06 21.88
C ARG A 136 3.89 -0.02 20.91
N ILE A 137 3.99 0.30 19.64
CA ILE A 137 4.55 -0.61 18.65
C ILE A 137 6.07 -0.61 18.79
N HIS A 138 6.66 -1.81 18.95
CA HIS A 138 8.10 -2.01 19.04
C HIS A 138 8.72 -2.25 17.67
N TYR A 139 8.13 -3.18 16.91
CA TYR A 139 8.58 -3.46 15.55
C TYR A 139 7.49 -4.13 14.70
N LEU A 140 7.72 -4.11 13.38
CA LEU A 140 6.95 -4.84 12.37
C LEU A 140 7.89 -5.78 11.61
N ASP A 141 7.39 -6.95 11.21
CA ASP A 141 8.12 -7.93 10.41
C ASP A 141 7.22 -8.46 9.29
N ALA A 142 7.59 -8.23 8.03
CA ALA A 142 6.84 -8.63 6.85
C ALA A 142 7.63 -9.61 5.98
N VAL A 143 6.95 -10.64 5.50
CA VAL A 143 7.49 -11.58 4.51
C VAL A 143 6.55 -11.65 3.32
N ARG A 144 7.08 -11.36 2.13
CA ARG A 144 6.32 -11.44 0.87
C ARG A 144 7.13 -12.17 -0.18
N THR A 145 6.87 -13.46 -0.32
CA THR A 145 7.66 -14.34 -1.19
C THR A 145 6.78 -15.25 -2.04
N ASN A 146 7.31 -15.69 -3.18
CA ASN A 146 6.71 -16.68 -4.08
C ASN A 146 7.75 -17.19 -5.08
N LEU A 147 7.39 -18.21 -5.86
CA LEU A 147 8.19 -18.63 -7.00
C LEU A 147 7.64 -17.97 -8.26
N GLY A 148 8.38 -16.98 -8.78
CA GLY A 148 7.98 -16.19 -9.95
C GLY A 148 6.64 -15.45 -9.82
N PRO A 149 6.21 -14.73 -10.86
CA PRO A 149 6.99 -14.41 -12.05
C PRO A 149 8.14 -13.42 -11.74
N VAL A 150 9.30 -13.69 -12.33
CA VAL A 150 10.44 -12.77 -12.30
C VAL A 150 10.18 -11.64 -13.29
N ARG A 151 10.39 -10.38 -12.86
CA ARG A 151 10.24 -9.20 -13.70
C ARG A 151 11.59 -8.77 -14.27
N GLY A 152 11.56 -8.12 -15.45
CA GLY A 152 12.76 -7.56 -16.09
C GLY A 152 12.83 -6.03 -16.07
N ASP A 153 11.79 -5.37 -15.56
CA ASP A 153 11.67 -3.90 -15.54
C ASP A 153 11.95 -3.28 -14.16
N VAL A 154 11.73 -4.03 -13.08
CA VAL A 154 11.97 -3.62 -11.69
C VAL A 154 12.44 -4.82 -10.87
N ASN A 155 13.12 -4.60 -9.74
CA ASN A 155 13.55 -5.66 -8.84
C ASN A 155 12.44 -6.10 -7.86
N ALA A 156 12.71 -7.19 -7.10
CA ALA A 156 11.76 -7.75 -6.14
C ALA A 156 11.33 -6.73 -5.08
N LEU A 157 12.21 -5.80 -4.68
CA LEU A 157 11.88 -4.78 -3.70
C LEU A 157 10.85 -3.77 -4.27
N TYR A 158 11.04 -3.28 -5.49
CA TYR A 158 10.08 -2.38 -6.15
C TYR A 158 8.76 -3.06 -6.46
N ASP A 159 8.78 -4.35 -6.83
CA ASP A 159 7.55 -5.07 -7.14
C ASP A 159 6.75 -5.47 -5.90
N LEU A 160 7.40 -6.12 -4.94
CA LEU A 160 6.77 -6.71 -3.77
C LEU A 160 6.83 -5.79 -2.54
N GLY A 161 8.01 -5.23 -2.23
CA GLY A 161 8.24 -4.41 -1.04
C GLY A 161 7.46 -3.10 -1.02
N THR A 162 7.08 -2.56 -2.18
CA THR A 162 6.17 -1.41 -2.30
C THR A 162 4.90 -1.60 -1.47
N HIS A 163 4.34 -2.80 -1.44
CA HIS A 163 3.14 -3.10 -0.66
C HIS A 163 3.41 -3.03 0.85
N ASP A 164 4.50 -3.65 1.29
CA ASP A 164 4.81 -3.73 2.73
C ASP A 164 5.21 -2.36 3.26
N LEU A 165 5.98 -1.56 2.50
CA LEU A 165 6.31 -0.19 2.86
C LEU A 165 5.07 0.69 3.00
N SER A 166 4.10 0.56 2.08
CA SER A 166 2.83 1.30 2.18
C SER A 166 2.01 0.88 3.41
N ILE A 167 1.99 -0.42 3.73
CA ILE A 167 1.31 -0.95 4.93
C ILE A 167 1.99 -0.44 6.20
N PHE A 168 3.32 -0.44 6.27
CA PHE A 168 4.05 0.05 7.45
C PHE A 168 3.73 1.52 7.72
N ASN A 169 3.84 2.38 6.69
CA ASN A 169 3.51 3.80 6.81
C ASN A 169 2.05 4.01 7.25
N TYR A 170 1.13 3.24 6.67
CA TYR A 170 -0.29 3.27 7.01
C TYR A 170 -0.55 2.86 8.46
N LEU A 171 0.03 1.75 8.92
CA LEU A 171 -0.17 1.24 10.28
C LEU A 171 0.43 2.18 11.33
N LEU A 172 1.62 2.71 11.09
CA LEU A 172 2.31 3.61 12.02
C LEU A 172 1.81 5.06 11.94
N GLY A 173 1.16 5.45 10.83
CA GLY A 173 0.79 6.85 10.58
C GLY A 173 2.01 7.78 10.58
N SER A 174 3.15 7.28 10.13
CA SER A 174 4.45 7.94 10.23
C SER A 174 5.26 7.75 8.95
N THR A 175 6.20 8.66 8.72
CA THR A 175 7.13 8.62 7.59
C THR A 175 8.46 8.04 8.05
N PRO A 176 9.06 7.10 7.31
CA PRO A 176 10.36 6.52 7.68
C PRO A 176 11.49 7.53 7.57
N THR A 177 12.54 7.36 8.40
CA THR A 177 13.70 8.27 8.49
C THR A 177 14.96 7.70 7.87
N ALA A 178 15.12 6.36 7.86
CA ALA A 178 16.27 5.69 7.29
C ALA A 178 15.95 4.24 6.91
N VAL A 179 16.78 3.66 6.05
CA VAL A 179 16.66 2.25 5.64
C VAL A 179 18.05 1.63 5.45
N SER A 180 18.19 0.36 5.87
CA SER A 180 19.30 -0.52 5.52
C SER A 180 18.74 -1.68 4.71
N ALA A 181 19.39 -2.02 3.58
CA ALA A 181 18.91 -3.08 2.71
C ALA A 181 20.07 -3.88 2.09
N GLN A 182 19.82 -5.17 1.88
CA GLN A 182 20.68 -6.08 1.14
C GLN A 182 19.87 -6.86 0.13
N GLY A 183 20.43 -7.16 -1.03
CA GLY A 183 19.77 -7.90 -2.09
C GLY A 183 20.75 -8.76 -2.88
N SER A 184 20.24 -9.72 -3.61
CA SER A 184 21.02 -10.59 -4.47
C SER A 184 20.32 -10.81 -5.81
N CYS A 185 21.14 -10.86 -6.88
CA CYS A 185 20.73 -11.16 -8.26
C CYS A 185 21.08 -12.63 -8.53
N ILE A 186 20.10 -13.51 -8.52
CA ILE A 186 20.33 -14.98 -8.62
C ILE A 186 19.95 -15.47 -10.02
N SER A 187 18.77 -15.07 -10.54
CA SER A 187 18.23 -15.65 -11.78
C SER A 187 18.69 -14.94 -13.05
N GLN A 188 18.84 -13.62 -13.06
CA GLN A 188 19.08 -12.82 -14.27
C GLN A 188 20.30 -11.89 -14.20
N GLY A 189 21.08 -11.97 -13.14
CA GLY A 189 22.41 -11.33 -13.02
C GLY A 189 22.46 -9.80 -12.88
N ALA A 190 21.37 -9.06 -13.10
CA ALA A 190 21.35 -7.61 -13.08
C ALA A 190 20.25 -6.99 -12.20
N ILE A 191 19.28 -7.77 -11.76
CA ILE A 191 18.11 -7.31 -10.99
C ILE A 191 17.96 -8.21 -9.76
N GLU A 192 17.83 -7.61 -8.59
CA GLU A 192 17.73 -8.34 -7.34
C GLU A 192 16.40 -9.13 -7.26
N ASP A 193 16.54 -10.46 -7.12
CA ASP A 193 15.43 -11.41 -6.99
C ASP A 193 15.00 -11.60 -5.55
N VAL A 194 15.88 -11.31 -4.61
CA VAL A 194 15.66 -11.36 -3.16
C VAL A 194 16.22 -10.11 -2.52
N CYS A 195 15.45 -9.53 -1.60
CA CYS A 195 15.89 -8.37 -0.83
C CYS A 195 15.41 -8.50 0.62
N PHE A 196 16.28 -8.05 1.53
CA PHE A 196 16.01 -7.87 2.96
C PHE A 196 16.21 -6.41 3.28
N ALA A 197 15.27 -5.77 3.98
CA ALA A 197 15.42 -4.38 4.38
C ALA A 197 14.89 -4.13 5.79
N THR A 198 15.54 -3.21 6.50
CA THR A 198 15.10 -2.70 7.79
C THR A 198 14.91 -1.19 7.70
N VAL A 199 13.72 -0.73 7.98
CA VAL A 199 13.28 0.67 7.92
C VAL A 199 13.15 1.20 9.32
N GLN A 200 13.65 2.42 9.57
CA GLN A 200 13.54 3.12 10.85
C GLN A 200 12.49 4.22 10.78
N TYR A 201 11.75 4.38 11.88
CA TYR A 201 10.77 5.45 12.08
C TYR A 201 11.21 6.42 13.20
N PRO A 202 10.65 7.65 13.26
CA PRO A 202 11.12 8.70 14.16
C PRO A 202 11.04 8.34 15.65
N ASP A 203 10.08 7.51 16.05
CA ASP A 203 9.88 7.06 17.43
C ASP A 203 10.78 5.88 17.85
N GLY A 204 11.67 5.44 16.96
CA GLY A 204 12.57 4.30 17.14
C GLY A 204 11.97 2.96 16.72
N THR A 205 10.72 2.93 16.24
CA THR A 205 10.10 1.70 15.70
C THR A 205 10.88 1.21 14.49
N LEU A 206 11.14 -0.09 14.43
CA LEU A 206 11.77 -0.76 13.29
C LEU A 206 10.72 -1.55 12.49
N ALA A 207 10.84 -1.53 11.17
CA ALA A 207 10.07 -2.40 10.30
C ALA A 207 11.01 -3.18 9.38
N HIS A 208 10.95 -4.50 9.46
CA HIS A 208 11.73 -5.41 8.62
C HIS A 208 10.86 -5.96 7.51
N LEU A 209 11.45 -6.16 6.33
CA LEU A 209 10.80 -6.84 5.22
C LEU A 209 11.76 -7.80 4.49
N HIS A 210 11.22 -8.97 4.15
CA HIS A 210 11.84 -9.95 3.26
C HIS A 210 10.97 -10.13 2.04
N VAL A 211 11.49 -9.80 0.87
CA VAL A 211 10.82 -10.01 -0.42
C VAL A 211 11.64 -10.90 -1.33
N SER A 212 10.98 -11.83 -2.03
CA SER A 212 11.67 -12.73 -2.96
C SER A 212 10.74 -13.30 -4.03
N TRP A 213 11.25 -13.40 -5.26
CA TRP A 213 10.64 -14.18 -6.34
C TRP A 213 11.13 -15.65 -6.37
N LEU A 214 12.12 -15.98 -5.54
CA LEU A 214 12.77 -17.30 -5.51
C LEU A 214 12.54 -17.99 -4.17
N ASN A 215 11.28 -18.27 -3.86
CA ASN A 215 10.90 -18.98 -2.65
C ASN A 215 9.90 -20.08 -3.02
N PRO A 216 10.06 -21.32 -2.53
CA PRO A 216 9.17 -22.43 -2.88
C PRO A 216 7.74 -22.26 -2.37
N ARG A 217 7.54 -21.36 -1.39
CA ARG A 217 6.22 -21.09 -0.79
C ARG A 217 5.79 -19.66 -1.09
N LYS A 218 4.50 -19.52 -1.44
CA LYS A 218 3.85 -18.21 -1.43
C LYS A 218 3.55 -17.83 0.01
N VAL A 219 4.20 -16.77 0.49
CA VAL A 219 4.01 -16.21 1.84
C VAL A 219 3.66 -14.74 1.70
N ARG A 220 2.69 -14.27 2.48
CA ARG A 220 2.31 -12.86 2.60
C ARG A 220 1.87 -12.61 4.02
N THR A 221 2.84 -12.39 4.89
CA THR A 221 2.58 -12.23 6.33
C THR A 221 3.12 -10.92 6.84
N LEU A 222 2.49 -10.43 7.90
CA LEU A 222 2.94 -9.28 8.67
C LEU A 222 2.72 -9.57 10.15
N THR A 223 3.79 -9.49 10.94
CA THR A 223 3.73 -9.51 12.40
C THR A 223 3.92 -8.10 12.94
N VAL A 224 3.08 -7.67 13.85
CA VAL A 224 3.19 -6.41 14.59
C VAL A 224 3.36 -6.73 16.06
N VAL A 225 4.47 -6.30 16.64
CA VAL A 225 4.79 -6.54 18.05
C VAL A 225 4.62 -5.23 18.81
N GLY A 226 3.63 -5.23 19.69
CA GLY A 226 3.34 -4.12 20.59
C GLY A 226 3.64 -4.46 22.04
N SER A 227 3.65 -3.44 22.91
CA SER A 227 3.94 -3.61 24.34
C SER A 227 2.82 -4.32 25.10
N LEU A 228 1.58 -4.26 24.61
CA LEU A 228 0.44 -4.91 25.26
C LEU A 228 0.07 -6.23 24.60
N LYS A 229 0.02 -6.26 23.25
CA LYS A 229 -0.38 -7.42 22.45
C LYS A 229 0.45 -7.50 21.18
N MET A 230 0.43 -8.67 20.54
CA MET A 230 1.03 -8.90 19.23
C MET A 230 -0.05 -9.28 18.24
N ALA A 231 0.16 -8.93 16.98
CA ALA A 231 -0.75 -9.28 15.89
C ALA A 231 0.02 -10.00 14.77
N HIS A 232 -0.62 -10.98 14.16
CA HIS A 232 -0.10 -11.65 12.98
C HIS A 232 -1.18 -11.69 11.90
N TRP A 233 -0.89 -11.07 10.75
CA TRP A 233 -1.72 -11.10 9.56
C TRP A 233 -1.11 -12.03 8.52
N ASP A 234 -1.94 -12.89 7.91
CA ASP A 234 -1.57 -13.79 6.82
C ASP A 234 -2.62 -13.69 5.70
N ASP A 235 -2.23 -13.10 4.55
CA ASP A 235 -3.10 -12.93 3.37
C ASP A 235 -3.38 -14.25 2.62
N VAL A 236 -2.59 -15.28 2.91
CA VAL A 236 -2.72 -16.59 2.26
C VAL A 236 -3.60 -17.54 3.07
N ASP A 237 -3.82 -17.25 4.34
CA ASP A 237 -4.72 -18.01 5.21
C ASP A 237 -6.15 -17.43 5.09
N PRO A 238 -7.10 -18.15 4.43
CA PRO A 238 -8.45 -17.63 4.23
C PRO A 238 -9.36 -17.76 5.46
N GLN A 239 -8.96 -18.52 6.47
CA GLN A 239 -9.73 -18.78 7.69
C GLN A 239 -9.29 -17.83 8.80
N ASP A 240 -8.01 -17.80 9.07
CA ASP A 240 -7.41 -17.10 10.20
C ASP A 240 -6.51 -15.94 9.75
N THR A 241 -7.03 -15.10 8.85
CA THR A 241 -6.25 -14.01 8.23
C THR A 241 -5.60 -13.05 9.24
N LEU A 242 -6.18 -12.86 10.43
CA LEU A 242 -5.61 -12.01 11.48
C LEU A 242 -5.76 -12.67 12.85
N ARG A 243 -4.64 -12.87 13.55
CA ARG A 243 -4.56 -13.39 14.91
C ARG A 243 -4.00 -12.32 15.84
N ILE A 244 -4.66 -12.11 16.97
CA ILE A 244 -4.20 -11.22 18.03
C ILE A 244 -3.81 -12.07 19.22
N TYR A 245 -2.55 -11.98 19.61
CA TYR A 245 -1.97 -12.73 20.74
C TYR A 245 -1.93 -11.81 21.96
N ASP A 246 -2.59 -12.19 23.03
CA ASP A 246 -2.43 -11.52 24.32
C ASP A 246 -1.15 -12.05 25.00
N LYS A 247 -0.02 -11.73 24.36
CA LYS A 247 1.32 -12.11 24.80
C LYS A 247 2.18 -10.86 24.91
N GLY A 248 3.06 -10.86 25.88
CA GLY A 248 3.96 -9.74 26.15
C GLY A 248 5.01 -10.07 27.18
N LEU A 249 5.79 -9.07 27.54
CA LEU A 249 6.75 -9.09 28.62
C LEU A 249 6.20 -8.19 29.73
N ASP A 250 5.95 -8.74 30.90
CA ASP A 250 5.60 -7.97 32.08
C ASP A 250 6.86 -7.76 32.91
N GLU A 251 7.24 -6.51 33.13
CA GLU A 251 8.32 -6.18 34.04
C GLU A 251 7.81 -6.33 35.49
N PRO A 252 8.53 -7.07 36.36
CA PRO A 252 8.15 -7.12 37.75
C PRO A 252 8.23 -5.71 38.35
N PRO A 253 7.24 -5.29 39.16
CA PRO A 253 7.17 -3.93 39.69
C PRO A 253 8.32 -3.61 40.66
N TYR A 254 9.05 -4.59 41.11
CA TYR A 254 10.16 -4.44 42.04
C TYR A 254 11.13 -5.65 41.99
N TYR A 255 12.44 -5.39 42.00
CA TYR A 255 13.47 -6.41 42.18
C TYR A 255 14.58 -5.88 43.10
N ASN A 256 15.04 -6.74 44.00
CA ASN A 256 16.05 -6.38 45.01
C ASN A 256 17.49 -6.75 44.62
N SER A 257 17.68 -7.52 43.55
CA SER A 257 19.00 -7.96 43.10
C SER A 257 19.06 -8.17 41.60
N PHE A 258 20.26 -8.06 41.02
CA PHE A 258 20.48 -8.29 39.58
C PHE A 258 20.12 -9.71 39.13
N GLY A 259 20.13 -10.69 40.04
CA GLY A 259 19.74 -12.07 39.77
C GLY A 259 18.22 -12.31 39.75
N GLU A 260 17.41 -11.38 40.25
CA GLU A 260 15.94 -11.47 40.28
C GLU A 260 15.26 -10.78 39.09
N PHE A 261 16.02 -10.13 38.19
CA PHE A 261 15.48 -9.56 36.96
C PHE A 261 15.06 -10.73 36.03
N GLN A 262 13.81 -11.16 36.16
CA GLN A 262 13.17 -12.07 35.24
C GLN A 262 11.98 -11.32 34.59
N CYS A 263 12.07 -11.07 33.27
CA CYS A 263 10.89 -10.69 32.51
C CYS A 263 9.89 -11.85 32.56
N LEU A 264 8.73 -11.62 33.15
CA LEU A 264 7.67 -12.60 33.16
C LEU A 264 7.01 -12.67 31.78
N LEU A 265 7.06 -13.84 31.17
CA LEU A 265 6.33 -14.08 29.92
C LEU A 265 4.83 -14.14 30.24
N ARG A 266 4.09 -13.13 29.77
CA ARG A 266 2.64 -13.21 29.76
C ARG A 266 2.21 -14.05 28.56
N SER A 267 1.52 -15.17 28.81
CA SER A 267 0.93 -16.02 27.78
C SER A 267 -0.55 -16.18 28.11
N ALA A 268 -1.40 -15.69 27.23
CA ALA A 268 -2.84 -15.76 27.35
C ALA A 268 -3.47 -16.11 25.98
N ASP A 269 -4.73 -15.76 25.79
CA ASP A 269 -5.54 -16.18 24.65
C ASP A 269 -5.05 -15.66 23.31
N VAL A 270 -5.41 -16.40 22.25
CA VAL A 270 -5.34 -15.94 20.86
C VAL A 270 -6.75 -15.57 20.42
N HIS A 271 -6.92 -14.33 20.03
CA HIS A 271 -8.19 -13.81 19.54
C HIS A 271 -8.19 -13.68 18.01
N LEU A 272 -9.24 -14.20 17.37
CA LEU A 272 -9.50 -14.08 15.94
C LEU A 272 -10.58 -13.01 15.74
N PRO A 273 -10.22 -11.77 15.39
CA PRO A 273 -11.23 -10.72 15.20
C PRO A 273 -12.04 -10.98 13.94
N ALA A 274 -13.33 -10.63 13.98
CA ALA A 274 -14.16 -10.65 12.78
C ALA A 274 -13.63 -9.63 11.76
N ILE A 275 -13.34 -10.12 10.55
CA ILE A 275 -12.86 -9.29 9.44
C ILE A 275 -13.99 -9.16 8.42
N ARG A 276 -14.32 -7.93 8.04
CA ARG A 276 -15.25 -7.68 6.95
C ARG A 276 -14.63 -8.16 5.64
N ARG A 277 -15.24 -9.17 5.03
CA ARG A 277 -14.84 -9.65 3.70
C ARG A 277 -15.24 -8.61 2.66
N MET A 278 -14.28 -8.11 1.93
CA MET A 278 -14.45 -7.18 0.81
C MET A 278 -13.38 -7.46 -0.23
N GLU A 279 -13.66 -7.17 -1.48
CA GLU A 279 -12.64 -7.21 -2.53
C GLU A 279 -11.80 -5.94 -2.44
N PRO A 280 -10.49 -6.02 -2.16
CA PRO A 280 -9.66 -4.82 -1.98
C PRO A 280 -9.64 -3.90 -3.21
N LEU A 281 -9.62 -4.46 -4.42
CA LEU A 281 -9.58 -3.67 -5.66
C LEU A 281 -10.90 -2.91 -5.89
N LEU A 282 -12.05 -3.54 -5.59
CA LEU A 282 -13.35 -2.89 -5.67
C LEU A 282 -13.43 -1.76 -4.64
N LYS A 283 -12.99 -2.02 -3.39
CA LYS A 283 -12.96 -0.98 -2.35
C LYS A 283 -12.05 0.19 -2.70
N GLN A 284 -10.88 -0.07 -3.31
CA GLN A 284 -10.00 0.96 -3.84
C GLN A 284 -10.69 1.81 -4.91
N ALA A 285 -11.41 1.18 -5.84
CA ALA A 285 -12.14 1.88 -6.89
C ALA A 285 -13.28 2.74 -6.32
N GLU A 286 -14.08 2.19 -5.37
CA GLU A 286 -15.11 2.95 -4.63
C GLU A 286 -14.51 4.19 -3.95
N THR A 287 -13.38 4.01 -3.26
CA THR A 287 -12.70 5.08 -2.55
C THR A 287 -12.19 6.16 -3.51
N PHE A 288 -11.62 5.78 -4.65
CA PHE A 288 -11.19 6.73 -5.66
C PHE A 288 -12.37 7.55 -6.22
N VAL A 289 -13.48 6.88 -6.57
CA VAL A 289 -14.70 7.55 -7.05
C VAL A 289 -15.28 8.48 -5.98
N GLY A 290 -15.33 8.03 -4.72
CA GLY A 290 -15.76 8.87 -3.59
C GLY A 290 -14.88 10.10 -3.41
N TRP A 291 -13.57 9.95 -3.53
CA TRP A 291 -12.64 11.09 -3.43
C TRP A 291 -12.86 12.09 -4.57
N VAL A 292 -13.05 11.62 -5.80
CA VAL A 292 -13.30 12.48 -6.97
C VAL A 292 -14.63 13.23 -6.85
N LEU A 293 -15.70 12.56 -6.43
CA LEU A 293 -17.06 13.10 -6.43
C LEU A 293 -17.43 13.87 -5.15
N ASP A 294 -16.97 13.37 -4.00
CA ASP A 294 -17.40 13.85 -2.68
C ASP A 294 -16.30 14.67 -1.98
N GLY A 295 -15.10 14.72 -2.57
CA GLY A 295 -13.95 15.44 -1.97
C GLY A 295 -13.40 14.79 -0.69
N SER A 296 -13.74 13.52 -0.42
CA SER A 296 -13.30 12.79 0.78
C SER A 296 -11.94 12.14 0.53
N PRO A 297 -10.81 12.69 1.03
CA PRO A 297 -9.50 12.11 0.81
C PRO A 297 -9.35 10.83 1.64
N GLU A 298 -9.46 9.70 1.01
CA GLU A 298 -9.20 8.37 1.57
C GLU A 298 -8.20 7.62 0.71
N GLY A 299 -7.48 6.66 1.30
CA GLY A 299 -6.49 5.87 0.58
C GLY A 299 -5.11 6.53 0.52
N ALA A 300 -4.25 6.04 -0.35
CA ALA A 300 -2.90 6.54 -0.53
C ALA A 300 -2.87 7.66 -1.56
N ASP A 301 -2.56 8.86 -1.14
CA ASP A 301 -2.38 10.01 -2.02
C ASP A 301 -1.01 9.99 -2.74
N ALA A 302 -0.76 11.01 -3.52
CA ALA A 302 0.50 11.16 -4.24
C ALA A 302 1.72 11.31 -3.30
N MET A 303 1.53 11.90 -2.11
CA MET A 303 2.58 12.05 -1.09
C MET A 303 2.94 10.70 -0.47
N ASP A 304 1.95 9.87 -0.17
CA ASP A 304 2.19 8.49 0.29
C ASP A 304 2.98 7.71 -0.76
N GLY A 305 2.58 7.84 -2.04
CA GLY A 305 3.29 7.23 -3.15
C GLY A 305 4.74 7.74 -3.27
N TRP A 306 4.96 9.04 -3.12
CA TRP A 306 6.30 9.64 -3.12
C TRP A 306 7.17 9.11 -1.97
N ILE A 307 6.63 9.04 -0.75
CA ILE A 307 7.36 8.51 0.42
C ILE A 307 7.78 7.06 0.17
N VAL A 308 6.90 6.23 -0.38
CA VAL A 308 7.22 4.85 -0.73
C VAL A 308 8.34 4.77 -1.77
N VAL A 309 8.24 5.52 -2.88
CA VAL A 309 9.28 5.53 -3.93
C VAL A 309 10.61 6.06 -3.37
N ARG A 310 10.58 7.09 -2.52
CA ARG A 310 11.79 7.64 -1.87
C ARG A 310 12.46 6.61 -0.95
N THR A 311 11.65 5.82 -0.23
CA THR A 311 12.16 4.73 0.62
C THR A 311 12.79 3.62 -0.23
N LEU A 312 12.17 3.26 -1.36
CA LEU A 312 12.72 2.28 -2.30
C LEU A 312 14.06 2.73 -2.89
N GLU A 313 14.17 3.99 -3.31
CA GLU A 313 15.46 4.53 -3.81
C GLU A 313 16.55 4.51 -2.73
N ALA A 314 16.23 4.91 -1.50
CA ALA A 314 17.16 4.87 -0.39
C ALA A 314 17.60 3.42 -0.08
N ALA A 315 16.70 2.44 -0.20
CA ALA A 315 17.03 1.04 -0.03
C ALA A 315 17.95 0.52 -1.15
N ILE A 316 17.73 0.91 -2.41
CA ILE A 316 18.64 0.60 -3.52
C ILE A 316 20.03 1.23 -3.27
N GLN A 317 20.06 2.47 -2.81
CA GLN A 317 21.32 3.12 -2.45
C GLN A 317 22.03 2.38 -1.31
N SER A 318 21.31 1.93 -0.30
CA SER A 318 21.84 1.11 0.80
C SER A 318 22.46 -0.19 0.27
N MET A 319 21.76 -0.94 -0.60
CA MET A 319 22.27 -2.17 -1.21
C MET A 319 23.59 -1.92 -1.97
N ARG A 320 23.66 -0.83 -2.75
CA ARG A 320 24.89 -0.45 -3.48
C ARG A 320 26.04 -0.07 -2.56
N ASN A 321 25.74 0.36 -1.34
CA ASN A 321 26.70 0.75 -0.32
C ASN A 321 26.91 -0.36 0.74
N GLY A 322 26.75 -1.63 0.37
CA GLY A 322 27.02 -2.78 1.23
C GLY A 322 26.04 -2.93 2.41
N GLY A 323 24.84 -2.37 2.30
CA GLY A 323 23.82 -2.44 3.35
C GLY A 323 23.93 -1.31 4.39
N ALA A 324 24.72 -0.27 4.13
CA ALA A 324 24.83 0.86 5.05
C ALA A 324 23.48 1.57 5.24
N MET A 325 23.21 2.00 6.48
CA MET A 325 22.02 2.78 6.81
C MET A 325 21.98 4.06 5.98
N THR A 326 20.94 4.21 5.18
CA THR A 326 20.75 5.33 4.25
C THR A 326 19.60 6.22 4.71
N PRO A 327 19.81 7.52 4.93
CA PRO A 327 18.76 8.42 5.38
C PRO A 327 17.70 8.65 4.29
N ILE A 328 16.44 8.69 4.71
CA ILE A 328 15.30 9.04 3.89
C ILE A 328 14.94 10.49 4.20
N ARG A 329 15.28 11.40 3.28
CA ARG A 329 14.96 12.81 3.42
C ARG A 329 13.64 13.08 2.71
N VAL A 330 12.64 13.51 3.48
CA VAL A 330 11.32 13.93 3.00
C VAL A 330 11.19 15.42 3.32
N ASP A 331 11.79 16.25 2.45
CA ASP A 331 11.64 17.71 2.55
C ASP A 331 10.25 18.06 2.03
N THR A 332 9.25 18.02 2.91
CA THR A 332 7.86 18.32 2.55
C THR A 332 7.71 19.84 2.42
N PRO A 333 7.32 20.37 1.24
CA PRO A 333 6.91 21.77 1.14
C PRO A 333 5.74 22.03 2.11
N ALA A 334 5.80 23.08 2.91
CA ALA A 334 4.88 23.38 4.01
C ALA A 334 3.39 23.51 3.62
N LYS A 335 3.01 23.35 2.35
CA LYS A 335 1.65 23.52 1.83
C LYS A 335 0.96 22.27 1.31
N VAL A 336 1.56 21.07 1.37
CA VAL A 336 0.99 19.84 0.75
C VAL A 336 0.41 18.86 1.78
N ARG A 337 0.42 19.16 3.06
CA ARG A 337 -0.32 18.36 4.04
C ARG A 337 -1.81 18.67 3.94
N THR A 338 -2.49 18.08 2.98
CA THR A 338 -3.94 17.92 3.05
C THR A 338 -4.25 16.93 4.16
N ALA A 339 -5.15 17.36 5.03
CA ALA A 339 -5.71 16.71 6.21
C ALA A 339 -5.33 15.24 6.48
N ALA A 340 -4.90 14.99 7.72
CA ALA A 340 -4.80 13.64 8.28
C ALA A 340 -6.05 12.83 7.90
N VAL A 341 -5.83 11.58 7.44
CA VAL A 341 -6.90 10.62 7.17
C VAL A 341 -7.85 10.60 8.36
N PRO A 342 -9.13 11.00 8.22
CA PRO A 342 -10.07 10.95 9.32
C PRO A 342 -10.20 9.51 9.79
N LEU A 343 -10.11 9.30 11.08
CA LEU A 343 -10.47 8.04 11.72
C LEU A 343 -11.91 7.73 11.31
N ILE A 344 -12.15 6.58 10.70
CA ILE A 344 -13.49 6.04 10.53
C ILE A 344 -13.99 5.72 11.94
N THR A 345 -14.59 6.71 12.61
CA THR A 345 -15.31 6.49 13.86
C THR A 345 -16.54 5.66 13.52
N GLY A 346 -16.50 4.38 13.91
CA GLY A 346 -17.66 3.51 13.83
C GLY A 346 -18.88 4.21 14.42
N GLN A 347 -19.95 4.31 13.65
CA GLN A 347 -21.26 4.72 14.16
C GLN A 347 -21.59 3.85 15.37
N ARG A 348 -21.81 4.47 16.52
CA ARG A 348 -22.38 3.81 17.69
C ARG A 348 -23.73 3.23 17.26
N LEU A 349 -23.85 1.92 17.39
CA LEU A 349 -25.17 1.27 17.36
C LEU A 349 -26.03 1.91 18.48
N PRO A 350 -27.31 2.21 18.22
CA PRO A 350 -28.19 2.71 19.26
C PRO A 350 -28.27 1.67 20.38
N SER A 351 -28.06 2.12 21.61
CA SER A 351 -28.25 1.33 22.82
C SER A 351 -29.71 0.90 22.89
N GLU A 352 -30.00 -0.39 22.78
CA GLU A 352 -31.29 -0.94 23.17
C GLU A 352 -31.47 -0.70 24.67
N SER A 353 -32.47 0.08 25.00
CA SER A 353 -32.95 0.26 26.38
C SER A 353 -33.59 -1.06 26.83
N PRO A 354 -33.31 -1.56 28.03
CA PRO A 354 -34.07 -2.68 28.56
C PRO A 354 -35.46 -2.16 28.96
N SER A 355 -36.49 -2.55 28.16
CA SER A 355 -37.87 -2.46 28.61
C SER A 355 -38.07 -3.49 29.72
N GLY A 356 -38.49 -3.02 30.88
CA GLY A 356 -38.85 -3.85 32.01
C GLY A 356 -40.07 -4.72 31.76
N LEU A 357 -39.99 -5.87 32.36
CA LEU A 357 -41.04 -6.52 33.23
C LEU A 357 -40.37 -7.71 33.90
#